data_dcec1c044b3a2c32a7707994f9e7161d
#
_entry.id   dcec1c044b3a2c32a7707994f9e7161d
#
_cell.length_a   1.000
_cell.length_b   1.000
_cell.length_c   1.000
_cell.angle_alpha   90.00
_cell.angle_beta   90.00
_cell.angle_gamma   90.00
#
_symmetry.space_group_name_H-M   'P 1'
#
loop_
_entity.id
_entity.type
_entity.pdbx_description
1 polymer ?
#
loop_
_entity_poly.entity_id
_entity_poly.type
_entity_poly.pdbx_seq_one_letter_code
_entity_poly.pdbx_strand_id
1 'polypeptide(L)'
;MTLTLKEVKENLTTVDFTKLPKPARNKGGRGQLLELALGIDNSSNLCDCVDGELKSFTQGESIAVTQLKHILPQIFANIPFYHTKLGLKTQQTLFVAFDRDNNLIGSTTVTPESDPKHFEQLEEDFRDICDAILTAYHDKKELHTVTGRNGLLQIRTKDSKDKKLSLIHISEPTRPY
;
A
#
# COMPACT_ATOMS: atom_id res chain seq x y z
N MET A 1 -10.99 -14.66 13.09
CA MET A 1 -9.75 -14.70 13.91
C MET A 1 -8.69 -13.95 13.12
N THR A 2 -8.09 -12.90 13.67
CA THR A 2 -7.15 -12.09 12.89
C THR A 2 -5.75 -12.69 13.03
N LEU A 3 -5.11 -13.06 11.92
CA LEU A 3 -3.79 -13.69 11.90
C LEU A 3 -2.66 -12.67 12.10
N THR A 4 -1.50 -13.15 12.54
CA THR A 4 -0.24 -12.40 12.50
C THR A 4 0.39 -12.48 11.11
N LEU A 5 1.26 -11.54 10.76
CA LEU A 5 2.01 -11.58 9.48
C LEU A 5 2.87 -12.84 9.35
N LYS A 6 3.34 -13.40 10.48
CA LYS A 6 4.09 -14.66 10.51
C LYS A 6 3.20 -15.83 10.07
N GLU A 7 2.00 -15.97 10.64
CA GLU A 7 1.04 -17.01 10.27
C GLU A 7 0.61 -16.88 8.81
N VAL A 8 0.36 -15.64 8.36
CA VAL A 8 0.06 -15.35 6.94
C VAL A 8 1.20 -15.81 6.03
N LYS A 9 2.45 -15.52 6.40
CA LYS A 9 3.63 -15.94 5.63
C LYS A 9 3.77 -17.46 5.57
N GLU A 10 3.46 -18.16 6.65
CA GLU A 10 3.41 -19.63 6.67
C GLU A 10 2.31 -20.17 5.74
N ASN A 11 1.14 -19.54 5.75
CA ASN A 11 0.02 -19.92 4.88
C ASN A 11 0.31 -19.70 3.38
N LEU A 12 1.22 -18.78 3.00
CA LEU A 12 1.62 -18.58 1.60
C LEU A 12 2.13 -19.86 0.94
N THR A 13 2.73 -20.77 1.70
CA THR A 13 3.30 -22.02 1.17
C THR A 13 2.24 -23.11 0.94
N THR A 14 1.03 -22.94 1.48
CA THR A 14 -0.05 -23.93 1.43
C THR A 14 -1.10 -23.64 0.35
N VAL A 15 -1.09 -22.44 -0.21
CA VAL A 15 -2.10 -21.96 -1.17
C VAL A 15 -1.58 -22.05 -2.61
N ASP A 16 -2.36 -22.67 -3.48
CA ASP A 16 -2.13 -22.64 -4.93
C ASP A 16 -2.82 -21.40 -5.53
N PHE A 17 -2.06 -20.30 -5.66
CA PHE A 17 -2.57 -19.02 -6.13
C PHE A 17 -2.99 -19.03 -7.60
N THR A 18 -2.50 -19.99 -8.40
CA THR A 18 -2.88 -20.10 -9.83
C THR A 18 -4.35 -20.51 -9.99
N LYS A 19 -4.91 -21.16 -8.95
CA LYS A 19 -6.32 -21.60 -8.93
C LYS A 19 -7.28 -20.55 -8.38
N LEU A 20 -6.79 -19.42 -7.90
CA LEU A 20 -7.68 -18.36 -7.42
C LEU A 20 -8.54 -17.80 -8.57
N PRO A 21 -9.84 -17.57 -8.32
CA PRO A 21 -10.71 -17.01 -9.33
C PRO A 21 -10.24 -15.62 -9.77
N LYS A 22 -10.35 -15.32 -11.07
CA LYS A 22 -10.04 -13.97 -11.55
C LYS A 22 -11.10 -12.99 -11.02
N PRO A 23 -10.70 -11.84 -10.43
CA PRO A 23 -11.65 -10.87 -9.92
C PRO A 23 -12.52 -10.30 -11.05
N ALA A 24 -13.84 -10.33 -10.89
CA ALA A 24 -14.80 -10.12 -11.98
C ALA A 24 -14.78 -8.71 -12.61
N ARG A 25 -14.44 -7.63 -11.92
CA ARG A 25 -14.39 -6.23 -12.44
C ARG A 25 -13.63 -5.25 -11.57
N ASN A 26 -13.26 -5.61 -10.35
CA ASN A 26 -12.68 -4.69 -9.38
C ASN A 26 -11.19 -5.00 -9.17
N LYS A 27 -10.31 -4.04 -9.43
CA LYS A 27 -8.87 -4.21 -9.20
C LYS A 27 -8.53 -4.51 -7.72
N GLY A 28 -9.40 -4.10 -6.77
CA GLY A 28 -9.27 -4.45 -5.34
C GLY A 28 -9.69 -5.89 -5.01
N GLY A 29 -10.45 -6.53 -5.88
CA GLY A 29 -10.94 -7.89 -5.63
C GLY A 29 -9.85 -8.96 -5.55
N ARG A 30 -8.69 -8.71 -6.18
CA ARG A 30 -7.54 -9.63 -6.10
C ARG A 30 -6.95 -9.66 -4.69
N GLY A 31 -6.76 -8.51 -4.05
CA GLY A 31 -6.30 -8.44 -2.66
C GLY A 31 -7.24 -9.18 -1.72
N GLN A 32 -8.54 -8.93 -1.83
CA GLN A 32 -9.55 -9.60 -1.02
C GLN A 32 -9.58 -11.13 -1.21
N LEU A 33 -9.43 -11.62 -2.45
CA LEU A 33 -9.36 -13.05 -2.72
C LEU A 33 -8.09 -13.68 -2.11
N LEU A 34 -6.98 -12.96 -2.16
CA LEU A 34 -5.75 -13.39 -1.51
C LEU A 34 -5.91 -13.44 0.01
N GLU A 35 -6.45 -12.38 0.61
CA GLU A 35 -6.71 -12.32 2.05
C GLU A 35 -7.56 -13.50 2.51
N LEU A 36 -8.67 -13.77 1.83
CA LEU A 36 -9.55 -14.91 2.13
C LEU A 36 -8.84 -16.26 1.97
N ALA A 37 -8.03 -16.43 0.90
CA ALA A 37 -7.29 -17.65 0.66
C ALA A 37 -6.23 -17.92 1.74
N LEU A 38 -5.69 -16.86 2.35
CA LEU A 38 -4.72 -16.93 3.44
C LEU A 38 -5.39 -17.03 4.83
N GLY A 39 -6.73 -17.00 4.90
CA GLY A 39 -7.48 -17.09 6.15
C GLY A 39 -7.65 -15.75 6.87
N ILE A 40 -7.48 -14.64 6.16
CA ILE A 40 -7.71 -13.29 6.68
C ILE A 40 -9.17 -12.92 6.41
N ASP A 41 -9.92 -12.61 7.46
CA ASP A 41 -11.29 -12.13 7.35
C ASP A 41 -11.31 -10.68 6.87
N ASN A 42 -12.21 -10.37 5.93
CA ASN A 42 -12.46 -8.99 5.53
C ASN A 42 -12.92 -8.17 6.75
N SER A 43 -12.17 -7.15 7.10
CA SER A 43 -12.46 -6.29 8.25
C SER A 43 -12.36 -4.82 7.87
N SER A 44 -12.92 -3.95 8.72
CA SER A 44 -12.73 -2.50 8.65
C SER A 44 -11.54 -2.01 9.49
N ASN A 45 -10.70 -2.91 9.97
CA ASN A 45 -9.54 -2.58 10.75
C ASN A 45 -8.53 -1.74 9.97
N LEU A 46 -7.64 -1.08 10.69
CA LEU A 46 -6.60 -0.26 10.08
C LEU A 46 -5.64 -1.12 9.23
N CYS A 47 -5.23 -2.25 9.78
CA CYS A 47 -4.35 -3.23 9.12
C CYS A 47 -5.07 -4.57 8.93
N ASP A 48 -4.61 -5.35 7.96
CA ASP A 48 -5.20 -6.64 7.59
C ASP A 48 -4.90 -7.73 8.64
N CYS A 49 -3.76 -7.62 9.32
CA CYS A 49 -3.30 -8.55 10.37
C CYS A 49 -3.22 -7.87 11.74
N VAL A 50 -3.06 -8.67 12.81
CA VAL A 50 -2.93 -8.18 14.20
C VAL A 50 -1.73 -7.25 14.35
N ASP A 51 -0.64 -7.55 13.66
CA ASP A 51 0.67 -6.93 13.80
C ASP A 51 1.12 -6.18 12.53
N GLY A 52 0.28 -6.04 11.50
CA GLY A 52 0.67 -5.29 10.30
C GLY A 52 -0.25 -5.44 9.10
N GLU A 53 0.21 -4.91 7.99
CA GLU A 53 -0.51 -4.84 6.71
C GLU A 53 -0.01 -5.89 5.74
N LEU A 54 -0.92 -6.49 4.97
CA LEU A 54 -0.60 -7.36 3.84
C LEU A 54 -0.75 -6.59 2.53
N LYS A 55 0.27 -6.63 1.67
CA LYS A 55 0.20 -6.05 0.33
C LYS A 55 0.70 -7.03 -0.71
N SER A 56 -0.17 -7.32 -1.68
CA SER A 56 0.20 -8.12 -2.84
C SER A 56 0.32 -7.26 -4.08
N PHE A 57 1.23 -7.64 -4.96
CA PHE A 57 1.45 -6.93 -6.23
C PHE A 57 1.99 -7.87 -7.30
N THR A 58 1.82 -7.48 -8.56
CA THR A 58 2.50 -8.13 -9.68
C THR A 58 3.84 -7.44 -9.89
N GLN A 59 4.89 -8.21 -10.08
CA GLN A 59 6.24 -7.68 -10.32
C GLN A 59 6.24 -6.60 -11.41
N GLY A 60 6.88 -5.48 -11.14
CA GLY A 60 6.91 -4.29 -12.01
C GLY A 60 5.71 -3.36 -11.86
N GLU A 61 4.76 -3.63 -10.95
CA GLU A 61 3.62 -2.75 -10.69
C GLU A 61 3.78 -2.00 -9.37
N SER A 62 3.28 -0.77 -9.33
CA SER A 62 3.21 0.00 -8.09
C SER A 62 2.07 -0.48 -7.19
N ILE A 63 2.26 -0.39 -5.89
CA ILE A 63 1.38 -0.91 -4.86
C ILE A 63 0.49 0.22 -4.32
N ALA A 64 -0.83 0.08 -4.41
CA ALA A 64 -1.77 1.01 -3.80
C ALA A 64 -1.83 0.77 -2.28
N VAL A 65 -1.53 1.78 -1.48
CA VAL A 65 -1.55 1.68 -0.01
C VAL A 65 -2.85 2.16 0.57
N THR A 66 -3.28 3.37 0.21
CA THR A 66 -4.51 3.97 0.74
C THR A 66 -5.09 5.02 -0.22
N GLN A 67 -6.33 5.42 0.02
CA GLN A 67 -6.93 6.53 -0.71
C GLN A 67 -6.53 7.85 -0.07
N LEU A 68 -6.20 8.84 -0.90
CA LEU A 68 -5.79 10.17 -0.44
C LEU A 68 -6.81 10.81 0.51
N LYS A 69 -8.11 10.65 0.24
CA LYS A 69 -9.18 11.21 1.08
C LYS A 69 -9.09 10.80 2.56
N HIS A 70 -8.49 9.65 2.87
CA HIS A 70 -8.36 9.17 4.24
C HIS A 70 -7.23 9.83 5.02
N ILE A 71 -6.27 10.44 4.32
CA ILE A 71 -5.14 11.11 4.97
C ILE A 71 -5.19 12.64 4.81
N LEU A 72 -6.01 13.20 3.91
CA LEU A 72 -6.14 14.63 3.74
C LEU A 72 -6.38 15.38 5.05
N PRO A 73 -7.33 14.99 5.93
CA PRO A 73 -7.52 15.66 7.22
C PRO A 73 -6.26 15.63 8.09
N GLN A 74 -5.47 14.58 8.01
CA GLN A 74 -4.23 14.42 8.77
C GLN A 74 -3.12 15.33 8.24
N ILE A 75 -3.05 15.49 6.90
CA ILE A 75 -2.12 16.44 6.25
C ILE A 75 -2.45 17.87 6.68
N PHE A 76 -3.72 18.28 6.59
CA PHE A 76 -4.14 19.62 7.02
C PHE A 76 -3.95 19.87 8.52
N ALA A 77 -4.01 18.82 9.34
CA ALA A 77 -3.71 18.89 10.77
C ALA A 77 -2.20 18.78 11.08
N ASN A 78 -1.35 18.73 10.06
CA ASN A 78 0.10 18.58 10.19
C ASN A 78 0.53 17.39 11.06
N ILE A 79 -0.17 16.26 10.91
CA ILE A 79 0.17 15.02 11.64
C ILE A 79 1.47 14.44 11.07
N PRO A 80 2.47 14.12 11.91
CA PRO A 80 3.71 13.50 11.45
C PRO A 80 3.46 12.18 10.74
N PHE A 81 4.30 11.84 9.74
CA PHE A 81 4.15 10.66 8.88
C PHE A 81 3.78 9.39 9.64
N TYR A 82 4.56 9.03 10.66
CA TYR A 82 4.38 7.79 11.42
C TYR A 82 3.08 7.72 12.23
N HIS A 83 2.40 8.84 12.44
CA HIS A 83 1.09 8.91 13.11
C HIS A 83 -0.08 9.02 12.13
N THR A 84 0.20 9.16 10.84
CA THR A 84 -0.85 9.13 9.82
C THR A 84 -1.33 7.71 9.55
N LYS A 85 -2.54 7.58 9.00
CA LYS A 85 -3.04 6.28 8.53
C LYS A 85 -2.09 5.62 7.51
N LEU A 86 -1.43 6.43 6.67
CA LEU A 86 -0.43 5.94 5.72
C LEU A 86 0.79 5.37 6.44
N GLY A 87 1.39 6.14 7.34
CA GLY A 87 2.55 5.72 8.11
C GLY A 87 2.27 4.48 8.96
N LEU A 88 1.12 4.43 9.64
CA LEU A 88 0.73 3.25 10.44
C LEU A 88 0.60 1.98 9.59
N LYS A 89 0.05 2.08 8.36
CA LYS A 89 -0.04 0.94 7.44
C LYS A 89 1.30 0.48 6.89
N THR A 90 2.29 1.37 6.83
CA THR A 90 3.62 1.05 6.28
C THR A 90 4.63 0.60 7.34
N GLN A 91 4.36 0.82 8.64
CA GLN A 91 5.31 0.48 9.72
C GLN A 91 5.70 -1.00 9.76
N GLN A 92 4.76 -1.89 9.46
CA GLN A 92 5.03 -3.32 9.34
C GLN A 92 4.19 -3.89 8.21
N THR A 93 4.82 -4.16 7.09
CA THR A 93 4.12 -4.65 5.90
C THR A 93 4.76 -5.93 5.39
N LEU A 94 3.93 -6.96 5.18
CA LEU A 94 4.28 -8.14 4.42
C LEU A 94 3.95 -7.89 2.94
N PHE A 95 4.98 -7.74 2.13
CA PHE A 95 4.87 -7.67 0.68
C PHE A 95 4.93 -9.05 0.07
N VAL A 96 3.97 -9.36 -0.81
CA VAL A 96 3.87 -10.63 -1.53
C VAL A 96 3.87 -10.36 -3.03
N ALA A 97 4.90 -10.84 -3.71
CA ALA A 97 5.11 -10.62 -5.13
C ALA A 97 4.61 -11.82 -5.95
N PHE A 98 3.90 -11.52 -7.02
CA PHE A 98 3.42 -12.49 -8.00
C PHE A 98 3.92 -12.15 -9.40
N ASP A 99 4.07 -13.15 -10.25
CA ASP A 99 4.22 -12.94 -11.69
C ASP A 99 2.85 -12.66 -12.35
N ARG A 100 2.86 -12.47 -13.67
CA ARG A 100 1.65 -12.23 -14.46
C ARG A 100 0.68 -13.42 -14.51
N ASP A 101 1.19 -14.61 -14.26
CA ASP A 101 0.42 -15.86 -14.26
C ASP A 101 -0.08 -16.25 -12.87
N ASN A 102 0.11 -15.38 -11.87
CA ASN A 102 -0.22 -15.58 -10.45
C ASN A 102 0.64 -16.61 -9.73
N ASN A 103 1.82 -16.94 -10.24
CA ASN A 103 2.75 -17.72 -9.45
C ASN A 103 3.37 -16.82 -8.38
N LEU A 104 3.50 -17.34 -7.16
CA LEU A 104 4.19 -16.67 -6.08
C LEU A 104 5.69 -16.58 -6.40
N ILE A 105 6.23 -15.36 -6.51
CA ILE A 105 7.66 -15.10 -6.68
C ILE A 105 8.36 -15.14 -5.33
N GLY A 106 7.76 -14.50 -4.33
CA GLY A 106 8.30 -14.46 -2.98
C GLY A 106 7.59 -13.46 -2.09
N SER A 107 8.07 -13.35 -0.87
CA SER A 107 7.52 -12.41 0.12
C SER A 107 8.61 -11.85 1.02
N THR A 108 8.44 -10.60 1.42
CA THR A 108 9.34 -9.92 2.36
C THR A 108 8.54 -9.09 3.35
N THR A 109 8.98 -9.09 4.62
CA THR A 109 8.44 -8.18 5.63
C THR A 109 9.39 -7.01 5.76
N VAL A 110 8.82 -5.79 5.69
CA VAL A 110 9.59 -4.54 5.81
C VAL A 110 9.12 -3.80 7.05
N THR A 111 10.06 -3.43 7.92
CA THR A 111 9.84 -2.65 9.14
C THR A 111 10.90 -1.55 9.25
N PRO A 112 10.68 -0.49 10.06
CA PRO A 112 11.68 0.55 10.28
C PRO A 112 13.04 0.00 10.76
N GLU A 113 13.03 -1.08 11.54
CA GLU A 113 14.26 -1.71 12.04
C GLU A 113 14.97 -2.50 10.95
N SER A 114 14.21 -3.16 10.06
CA SER A 114 14.79 -3.97 8.97
C SER A 114 15.34 -3.12 7.83
N ASP A 115 14.78 -1.93 7.60
CA ASP A 115 15.18 -1.01 6.53
C ASP A 115 14.97 0.47 6.91
N PRO A 116 15.76 0.99 7.86
CA PRO A 116 15.60 2.38 8.33
C PRO A 116 15.69 3.41 7.20
N LYS A 117 16.61 3.19 6.23
CA LYS A 117 16.78 4.09 5.09
C LYS A 117 15.53 4.18 4.21
N HIS A 118 14.86 3.07 3.98
CA HIS A 118 13.60 3.05 3.23
C HIS A 118 12.53 3.91 3.91
N PHE A 119 12.41 3.81 5.23
CA PHE A 119 11.44 4.61 5.98
C PHE A 119 11.79 6.09 6.06
N GLU A 120 13.07 6.44 6.16
CA GLU A 120 13.53 7.83 6.04
C GLU A 120 13.14 8.43 4.68
N GLN A 121 13.36 7.69 3.60
CA GLN A 121 12.98 8.10 2.26
C GLN A 121 11.45 8.20 2.08
N LEU A 122 10.66 7.29 2.68
CA LEU A 122 9.20 7.39 2.67
C LEU A 122 8.71 8.67 3.38
N GLU A 123 9.31 9.02 4.52
CA GLU A 123 8.97 10.23 5.25
C GLU A 123 9.32 11.51 4.46
N GLU A 124 10.47 11.52 3.77
CA GLU A 124 10.85 12.63 2.87
C GLU A 124 9.86 12.78 1.72
N ASP A 125 9.51 11.67 1.06
CA ASP A 125 8.52 11.68 -0.02
C ASP A 125 7.16 12.12 0.47
N PHE A 126 6.75 11.73 1.69
CA PHE A 126 5.51 12.19 2.29
C PHE A 126 5.50 13.70 2.53
N ARG A 127 6.62 14.28 2.98
CA ARG A 127 6.74 15.75 3.13
C ARG A 127 6.57 16.47 1.80
N ASP A 128 7.24 16.01 0.74
CA ASP A 128 7.09 16.58 -0.60
C ASP A 128 5.63 16.53 -1.10
N ILE A 129 4.95 15.41 -0.82
CA ILE A 129 3.53 15.23 -1.16
C ILE A 129 2.65 16.19 -0.36
N CYS A 130 2.90 16.36 0.95
CA CYS A 130 2.16 17.31 1.78
C CYS A 130 2.32 18.74 1.27
N ASP A 131 3.54 19.17 0.96
CA ASP A 131 3.83 20.50 0.43
C ASP A 131 3.12 20.75 -0.91
N ALA A 132 3.10 19.76 -1.80
CA ALA A 132 2.40 19.86 -3.07
C ALA A 132 0.88 19.97 -2.89
N ILE A 133 0.29 19.20 -1.95
CA ILE A 133 -1.14 19.26 -1.63
C ILE A 133 -1.52 20.63 -1.05
N LEU A 134 -0.76 21.10 -0.06
CA LEU A 134 -1.03 22.38 0.61
C LEU A 134 -0.88 23.55 -0.37
N THR A 135 0.14 23.52 -1.24
CA THR A 135 0.34 24.51 -2.29
C THR A 135 -0.82 24.51 -3.29
N ALA A 136 -1.23 23.35 -3.79
CA ALA A 136 -2.36 23.25 -4.72
C ALA A 136 -3.66 23.74 -4.08
N TYR A 137 -3.89 23.43 -2.80
CA TYR A 137 -5.04 23.91 -2.05
C TYR A 137 -5.04 25.44 -1.89
N HIS A 138 -3.90 26.01 -1.46
CA HIS A 138 -3.74 27.46 -1.29
C HIS A 138 -3.95 28.21 -2.60
N ASP A 139 -3.37 27.72 -3.68
CA ASP A 139 -3.45 28.32 -5.01
C ASP A 139 -4.77 28.03 -5.74
N LYS A 140 -5.67 27.24 -5.15
CA LYS A 140 -6.93 26.78 -5.76
C LYS A 140 -6.71 26.05 -7.09
N LYS A 141 -5.62 25.30 -7.20
CA LYS A 141 -5.27 24.49 -8.37
C LYS A 141 -5.70 23.03 -8.19
N GLU A 142 -5.93 22.36 -9.31
CA GLU A 142 -6.14 20.90 -9.29
C GLU A 142 -4.84 20.20 -8.89
N LEU A 143 -4.98 19.17 -8.05
CA LEU A 143 -3.87 18.30 -7.70
C LEU A 143 -3.65 17.29 -8.82
N HIS A 144 -2.49 17.36 -9.46
CA HIS A 144 -2.04 16.37 -10.43
C HIS A 144 -1.28 15.21 -9.74
N THR A 145 -0.80 14.27 -10.55
CA THR A 145 0.11 13.24 -10.07
C THR A 145 1.35 13.89 -9.44
N VAL A 146 1.65 13.52 -8.20
CA VAL A 146 2.82 14.00 -7.45
C VAL A 146 3.65 12.79 -7.04
N THR A 147 4.94 12.86 -7.31
CA THR A 147 5.92 11.85 -6.86
C THR A 147 6.90 12.51 -5.91
N GLY A 148 7.16 11.91 -4.76
CA GLY A 148 8.19 12.37 -3.84
C GLY A 148 9.59 12.25 -4.44
N ARG A 149 10.57 12.98 -3.90
CA ARG A 149 11.94 13.09 -4.45
C ARG A 149 12.68 11.76 -4.57
N ASN A 150 12.39 10.81 -3.69
CA ASN A 150 12.99 9.47 -3.71
C ASN A 150 12.24 8.51 -4.65
N GLY A 151 11.06 8.90 -5.14
CA GLY A 151 10.24 8.09 -6.04
C GLY A 151 9.54 6.91 -5.37
N LEU A 152 9.54 6.83 -4.03
CA LEU A 152 8.91 5.74 -3.29
C LEU A 152 7.41 5.97 -3.12
N LEU A 153 6.99 7.19 -2.78
CA LEU A 153 5.58 7.55 -2.68
C LEU A 153 5.11 8.37 -3.87
N GLN A 154 3.92 8.05 -4.35
CA GLN A 154 3.29 8.77 -5.43
C GLN A 154 1.78 8.89 -5.22
N ILE A 155 1.23 10.07 -5.44
CA ILE A 155 -0.20 10.26 -5.61
C ILE A 155 -0.53 10.08 -7.09
N ARG A 156 -1.47 9.20 -7.40
CA ARG A 156 -2.02 9.03 -8.75
C ARG A 156 -3.50 9.35 -8.74
N THR A 157 -3.92 10.20 -9.67
CA THR A 157 -5.33 10.37 -9.99
C THR A 157 -5.78 9.16 -10.81
N LYS A 158 -6.85 8.51 -10.39
CA LYS A 158 -7.42 7.40 -11.15
C LYS A 158 -8.25 7.98 -12.28
N ASP A 159 -7.85 7.70 -13.52
CA ASP A 159 -8.68 7.93 -14.71
C ASP A 159 -9.90 7.01 -14.67
N SER A 160 -10.92 7.40 -13.96
CA SER A 160 -12.23 6.79 -14.02
C SER A 160 -13.25 7.92 -14.20
N LYS A 161 -14.44 7.57 -14.72
CA LYS A 161 -15.57 8.50 -14.87
C LYS A 161 -15.90 9.27 -13.57
N ASP A 162 -15.40 8.78 -12.42
CA ASP A 162 -15.33 9.47 -11.14
C ASP A 162 -13.92 10.02 -10.89
N LYS A 163 -13.65 11.23 -11.37
CA LYS A 163 -12.41 12.00 -11.16
C LYS A 163 -12.05 12.28 -9.68
N LYS A 164 -12.73 11.66 -8.72
CA LYS A 164 -12.64 11.94 -7.28
C LYS A 164 -11.75 10.98 -6.48
N LEU A 165 -11.19 9.92 -7.07
CA LEU A 165 -10.40 8.93 -6.37
C LEU A 165 -8.92 9.07 -6.69
N SER A 166 -8.20 9.77 -5.81
CA SER A 166 -6.72 9.74 -5.82
C SER A 166 -6.24 8.65 -4.87
N LEU A 167 -5.32 7.81 -5.34
CA LEU A 167 -4.68 6.74 -4.58
C LEU A 167 -3.24 7.12 -4.28
N ILE A 168 -2.76 6.73 -3.10
CA ILE A 168 -1.35 6.78 -2.75
C ILE A 168 -0.76 5.42 -3.07
N HIS A 169 0.30 5.45 -3.84
CA HIS A 169 1.07 4.28 -4.26
C HIS A 169 2.46 4.31 -3.65
N ILE A 170 2.98 3.14 -3.34
CA ILE A 170 4.37 2.91 -3.01
C ILE A 170 5.03 2.18 -4.18
N SER A 171 6.28 2.49 -4.48
CA SER A 171 7.06 1.74 -5.45
C SER A 171 7.39 0.35 -4.93
N GLU A 172 7.62 -0.57 -5.84
CA GLU A 172 8.05 -1.93 -5.50
C GLU A 172 9.29 -1.89 -4.60
N PRO A 173 9.34 -2.67 -3.50
CA PRO A 173 10.54 -2.79 -2.68
C PRO A 173 11.73 -3.26 -3.52
N THR A 174 12.86 -2.58 -3.39
CA THR A 174 14.06 -2.87 -4.20
C THR A 174 14.85 -4.09 -3.73
N ARG A 175 14.46 -4.71 -2.61
CA ARG A 175 15.12 -5.91 -2.11
C ARG A 175 14.68 -7.14 -2.90
N PRO A 176 15.61 -8.07 -3.24
CA PRO A 176 15.25 -9.36 -3.81
C PRO A 176 14.42 -10.18 -2.78
N TYR A 177 13.42 -10.87 -3.27
CA TYR A 177 12.51 -11.70 -2.50
C TYR A 177 13.17 -13.02 -2.08
#